data_dd2bb156d20c10660805b581669d041a
#
_entry.id   dd2bb156d20c10660805b581669d041a
#
_cell.length_a   1.000
_cell.length_b   1.000
_cell.length_c   1.000
_cell.angle_alpha   90.00
_cell.angle_beta   90.00
_cell.angle_gamma   90.00
#
_symmetry.space_group_name_H-M   'P 1'
#
loop_
_entity.id
_entity.type
_entity.pdbx_description
1 polymer ?
#
loop_
_entity_poly.entity_id
_entity_poly.type
_entity_poly.pdbx_seq_one_letter_code
_entity_poly.pdbx_strand_id
1 'polypeptide(L)'
;WEEVQGARLSSAQPGIYTAPNNLAYVIFTSGSTGTPKGVMVEQAGMLNNQLSKKPYLDLGSADVIAQTASQSFDISVWQFLAAPLFGAQVDIVPNAIAHDPAALLAHVAARGISVLESVPSLIHSLLDEPQGSLKQLRWMLPTGEAMPPELARRWLQRYPRIGLVNAYGPAECSDDVALFRVDAASAEGAYLPIGLATDNNRLYVLDGGLQPVPTGVVGELYVAGTGVGRGYFGDPLRSASVFLPNPYAQQPGERLYRTGDVARRRADGQLEYVGRIDQQVKVRGFRIELGEIESRLRDLHGVREAAVVVQEGPIGKALVAFVVADDDAPHWNTLREHLKAGLKAQLPEYMVPLQWLRLDQLPLNANGKVDRKALPQAQAADWQREVVAPQAGIETHMASIWQDVLKLDAVGRDDNFFELGGHSLLVAQVVSRVRQQLDIE
;
A
#
# COMPACT_ATOMS: atom_id res chain seq x y z
N TRP A 1 13.61 -23.09 -13.38
CA TRP A 1 13.20 -22.78 -14.75
C TRP A 1 13.80 -23.77 -15.77
N GLU A 2 15.06 -24.13 -15.68
CA GLU A 2 15.71 -25.10 -16.57
C GLU A 2 15.03 -26.48 -16.50
N GLU A 3 14.63 -26.95 -15.31
CA GLU A 3 13.87 -28.19 -15.15
C GLU A 3 12.49 -28.13 -15.81
N VAL A 4 11.80 -26.97 -15.73
CA VAL A 4 10.48 -26.76 -16.37
C VAL A 4 10.61 -26.68 -17.90
N GLN A 5 11.65 -26.05 -18.41
CA GLN A 5 11.92 -25.98 -19.86
C GLN A 5 12.29 -27.35 -20.48
N GLY A 6 12.91 -28.23 -19.68
CA GLY A 6 13.26 -29.58 -20.10
C GLY A 6 12.12 -30.59 -19.99
N ALA A 7 11.08 -30.29 -19.21
CA ALA A 7 9.97 -31.21 -18.99
C ALA A 7 9.00 -31.16 -20.19
N ARG A 8 8.71 -32.33 -20.78
CA ARG A 8 7.59 -32.49 -21.74
C ARG A 8 6.27 -32.49 -20.99
N LEU A 9 5.81 -31.29 -20.57
CA LEU A 9 4.56 -31.14 -19.90
C LEU A 9 3.39 -31.40 -20.89
N SER A 10 2.36 -32.10 -20.40
CA SER A 10 1.14 -32.32 -21.18
C SER A 10 0.41 -31.00 -21.40
N SER A 11 -0.02 -30.72 -22.62
CA SER A 11 -0.92 -29.61 -22.94
C SER A 11 -2.41 -29.97 -22.72
N ALA A 12 -2.71 -31.19 -22.29
CA ALA A 12 -4.06 -31.60 -21.97
C ALA A 12 -4.56 -30.90 -20.71
N GLN A 13 -5.84 -30.55 -20.67
CA GLN A 13 -6.48 -30.02 -19.47
C GLN A 13 -6.34 -31.06 -18.34
N PRO A 14 -6.02 -30.63 -17.10
CA PRO A 14 -5.81 -31.53 -15.98
C PRO A 14 -7.03 -32.38 -15.59
N GLY A 15 -8.23 -32.11 -16.12
CA GLY A 15 -9.47 -32.78 -15.77
C GLY A 15 -9.96 -32.52 -14.35
N ILE A 16 -9.37 -31.53 -13.66
CA ILE A 16 -9.76 -31.13 -12.31
C ILE A 16 -10.87 -30.12 -12.41
N TYR A 17 -12.00 -30.41 -11.78
CA TYR A 17 -13.09 -29.45 -11.64
C TYR A 17 -12.83 -28.53 -10.45
N THR A 18 -12.83 -27.23 -10.70
CA THR A 18 -12.71 -26.20 -9.66
C THR A 18 -14.04 -25.48 -9.52
N ALA A 19 -14.69 -25.60 -8.37
CA ALA A 19 -15.95 -24.90 -8.10
C ALA A 19 -15.72 -23.40 -7.81
N PRO A 20 -16.69 -22.53 -8.12
CA PRO A 20 -16.57 -21.08 -7.85
C PRO A 20 -16.26 -20.72 -6.40
N ASN A 21 -16.70 -21.56 -5.46
CA ASN A 21 -16.47 -21.41 -4.02
C ASN A 21 -15.20 -22.12 -3.52
N ASN A 22 -14.38 -22.74 -4.36
CA ASN A 22 -13.06 -23.20 -3.94
C ASN A 22 -12.15 -21.99 -3.69
N LEU A 23 -11.17 -22.13 -2.79
CA LEU A 23 -10.15 -21.10 -2.59
C LEU A 23 -9.31 -20.92 -3.85
N ALA A 24 -9.09 -19.68 -4.23
CA ALA A 24 -8.13 -19.30 -5.25
C ALA A 24 -6.75 -19.07 -4.62
N TYR A 25 -6.71 -18.28 -3.54
CA TYR A 25 -5.49 -17.95 -2.83
C TYR A 25 -5.74 -17.54 -1.37
N VAL A 26 -4.68 -17.49 -0.59
CA VAL A 26 -4.63 -16.89 0.74
C VAL A 26 -3.48 -15.88 0.76
N ILE A 27 -3.79 -14.62 1.05
CA ILE A 27 -2.78 -13.56 1.21
C ILE A 27 -2.76 -13.09 2.66
N PHE A 28 -1.57 -12.99 3.24
CA PHE A 28 -1.39 -12.51 4.61
C PHE A 28 -1.24 -11.00 4.64
N THR A 29 -2.02 -10.36 5.52
CA THR A 29 -1.95 -8.92 5.79
C THR A 29 -1.63 -8.69 7.26
N SER A 30 -1.13 -7.50 7.62
CA SER A 30 -0.90 -7.12 9.01
C SER A 30 -2.17 -7.25 9.85
N GLY A 31 -2.03 -7.62 11.11
CA GLY A 31 -3.13 -7.83 12.02
C GLY A 31 -3.04 -6.95 13.27
N SER A 32 -4.14 -6.33 13.68
CA SER A 32 -4.21 -5.43 14.85
C SER A 32 -3.77 -6.06 16.19
N THR A 33 -3.66 -7.39 16.24
CA THR A 33 -3.21 -8.14 17.43
C THR A 33 -1.75 -8.59 17.33
N GLY A 34 -0.98 -8.08 16.36
CA GLY A 34 0.42 -8.45 16.16
C GLY A 34 0.65 -9.81 15.47
N THR A 35 -0.42 -10.47 15.00
CA THR A 35 -0.33 -11.69 14.22
C THR A 35 -0.92 -11.45 12.84
N PRO A 36 -0.17 -11.71 11.74
CA PRO A 36 -0.70 -11.57 10.40
C PRO A 36 -1.95 -12.43 10.18
N LYS A 37 -2.91 -11.89 9.45
CA LYS A 37 -4.18 -12.56 9.12
C LYS A 37 -4.18 -13.04 7.67
N GLY A 38 -4.44 -14.31 7.45
CA GLY A 38 -4.55 -14.90 6.11
C GLY A 38 -5.93 -14.68 5.51
N VAL A 39 -6.04 -13.78 4.54
CA VAL A 39 -7.29 -13.50 3.83
C VAL A 39 -7.56 -14.61 2.82
N MET A 40 -8.69 -15.30 2.95
CA MET A 40 -9.11 -16.38 2.06
C MET A 40 -10.00 -15.85 0.94
N VAL A 41 -9.52 -15.91 -0.30
CA VAL A 41 -10.25 -15.48 -1.49
C VAL A 41 -10.71 -16.68 -2.31
N GLU A 42 -11.97 -16.64 -2.77
CA GLU A 42 -12.60 -17.69 -3.57
C GLU A 42 -12.37 -17.47 -5.07
N GLN A 43 -12.50 -18.52 -5.86
CA GLN A 43 -12.35 -18.50 -7.32
C GLN A 43 -13.31 -17.49 -7.97
N ALA A 44 -14.56 -17.45 -7.50
CA ALA A 44 -15.56 -16.52 -8.00
C ALA A 44 -15.15 -15.06 -7.78
N GLY A 45 -14.69 -14.72 -6.58
CA GLY A 45 -14.23 -13.36 -6.24
C GLY A 45 -13.02 -12.94 -7.06
N MET A 46 -12.02 -13.80 -7.13
CA MET A 46 -10.82 -13.58 -7.96
C MET A 46 -11.20 -13.34 -9.43
N LEU A 47 -11.99 -14.22 -10.02
CA LEU A 47 -12.40 -14.10 -11.43
C LEU A 47 -13.24 -12.84 -11.67
N ASN A 48 -14.16 -12.51 -10.74
CA ASN A 48 -14.97 -11.29 -10.82
C ASN A 48 -14.07 -10.03 -10.85
N ASN A 49 -13.05 -9.96 -10.02
CA ASN A 49 -12.09 -8.84 -10.04
C ASN A 49 -11.41 -8.72 -11.40
N GLN A 50 -10.92 -9.85 -11.96
CA GLN A 50 -10.26 -9.85 -13.28
C GLN A 50 -11.18 -9.29 -14.39
N LEU A 51 -12.43 -9.75 -14.42
CA LEU A 51 -13.37 -9.42 -15.49
C LEU A 51 -13.93 -8.01 -15.36
N SER A 52 -14.18 -7.52 -14.15
CA SER A 52 -14.79 -6.22 -13.89
C SER A 52 -13.91 -5.01 -14.23
N LYS A 53 -12.59 -5.18 -14.36
CA LYS A 53 -11.68 -4.14 -14.83
C LYS A 53 -11.72 -3.95 -16.36
N LYS A 54 -12.17 -4.96 -17.13
CA LYS A 54 -12.20 -4.92 -18.60
C LYS A 54 -12.95 -3.71 -19.18
N PRO A 55 -14.18 -3.38 -18.74
CA PRO A 55 -14.91 -2.22 -19.28
C PRO A 55 -14.23 -0.89 -19.00
N TYR A 56 -13.49 -0.80 -17.90
CA TYR A 56 -12.75 0.42 -17.50
C TYR A 56 -11.49 0.61 -18.31
N LEU A 57 -10.80 -0.46 -18.68
CA LEU A 57 -9.48 -0.43 -19.31
C LEU A 57 -9.51 -0.79 -20.80
N ASP A 58 -10.66 -1.26 -21.29
CA ASP A 58 -10.82 -1.73 -22.68
C ASP A 58 -9.69 -2.71 -23.07
N LEU A 59 -9.53 -3.76 -22.25
CA LEU A 59 -8.44 -4.74 -22.38
C LEU A 59 -8.67 -5.69 -23.55
N GLY A 60 -7.61 -5.94 -24.31
CA GLY A 60 -7.59 -6.87 -25.44
C GLY A 60 -6.20 -7.43 -25.73
N SER A 61 -6.10 -8.19 -26.82
CA SER A 61 -4.89 -8.94 -27.19
C SER A 61 -3.67 -8.07 -27.55
N ALA A 62 -3.88 -6.78 -27.79
CA ALA A 62 -2.79 -5.85 -28.06
C ALA A 62 -2.14 -5.28 -26.79
N ASP A 63 -2.72 -5.54 -25.60
CA ASP A 63 -2.24 -4.98 -24.37
C ASP A 63 -1.06 -5.75 -23.79
N VAL A 64 -0.21 -4.99 -23.08
CA VAL A 64 0.88 -5.52 -22.27
C VAL A 64 0.67 -4.97 -20.84
N ILE A 65 0.40 -5.85 -19.89
CA ILE A 65 0.18 -5.51 -18.49
C ILE A 65 1.48 -5.70 -17.72
N ALA A 66 1.94 -4.66 -17.03
CA ALA A 66 3.11 -4.76 -16.18
C ALA A 66 2.77 -5.52 -14.89
N GLN A 67 3.55 -6.53 -14.56
CA GLN A 67 3.55 -7.17 -13.25
C GLN A 67 4.69 -6.59 -12.42
N THR A 68 4.37 -5.67 -11.52
CA THR A 68 5.31 -4.93 -10.67
C THR A 68 5.17 -5.25 -9.19
N ALA A 69 3.99 -5.71 -8.76
CA ALA A 69 3.71 -5.99 -7.36
C ALA A 69 4.31 -7.32 -6.90
N SER A 70 4.81 -7.37 -5.66
CA SER A 70 5.22 -8.62 -5.04
C SER A 70 4.04 -9.59 -4.92
N GLN A 71 4.29 -10.89 -5.06
CA GLN A 71 3.30 -11.97 -4.90
C GLN A 71 2.62 -11.99 -3.51
N SER A 72 3.19 -11.26 -2.54
CA SER A 72 2.60 -11.10 -1.21
C SER A 72 1.43 -10.13 -1.16
N PHE A 73 1.12 -9.43 -2.27
CA PHE A 73 0.02 -8.49 -2.39
C PHE A 73 -1.02 -8.99 -3.38
N ASP A 74 -2.29 -8.75 -3.08
CA ASP A 74 -3.46 -9.12 -3.87
C ASP A 74 -3.48 -8.50 -5.28
N ILE A 75 -3.03 -7.27 -5.43
CA ILE A 75 -2.82 -6.59 -6.71
C ILE A 75 -1.98 -7.44 -7.70
N SER A 76 -1.01 -8.23 -7.21
CA SER A 76 -0.20 -9.09 -8.08
C SER A 76 -1.02 -10.15 -8.80
N VAL A 77 -2.08 -10.66 -8.16
CA VAL A 77 -2.96 -11.68 -8.73
C VAL A 77 -3.67 -11.15 -9.97
N TRP A 78 -4.15 -9.89 -9.92
CA TRP A 78 -4.71 -9.24 -11.08
C TRP A 78 -3.67 -9.05 -12.19
N GLN A 79 -2.50 -8.55 -11.85
CA GLN A 79 -1.42 -8.30 -12.82
C GLN A 79 -0.98 -9.58 -13.54
N PHE A 80 -0.99 -10.75 -12.88
CA PHE A 80 -0.65 -12.02 -13.52
C PHE A 80 -1.77 -12.58 -14.40
N LEU A 81 -3.03 -12.53 -13.92
CA LEU A 81 -4.10 -13.32 -14.49
C LEU A 81 -4.95 -12.58 -15.52
N ALA A 82 -4.98 -11.24 -15.47
CA ALA A 82 -5.80 -10.47 -16.39
C ALA A 82 -5.36 -10.66 -17.85
N ALA A 83 -4.08 -10.60 -18.12
CA ALA A 83 -3.58 -10.70 -19.48
C ALA A 83 -3.97 -12.03 -20.18
N PRO A 84 -3.75 -13.22 -19.60
CA PRO A 84 -4.20 -14.48 -20.21
C PRO A 84 -5.70 -14.54 -20.47
N LEU A 85 -6.52 -13.96 -19.58
CA LEU A 85 -7.99 -13.95 -19.76
C LEU A 85 -8.45 -13.13 -20.97
N PHE A 86 -7.69 -12.11 -21.36
CA PHE A 86 -8.04 -11.21 -22.47
C PHE A 86 -7.18 -11.42 -23.71
N GLY A 87 -6.34 -12.45 -23.72
CA GLY A 87 -5.39 -12.72 -24.80
C GLY A 87 -4.25 -11.71 -24.89
N ALA A 88 -4.04 -10.92 -23.84
CA ALA A 88 -2.97 -9.93 -23.71
C ALA A 88 -1.65 -10.58 -23.25
N GLN A 89 -0.63 -9.76 -23.03
CA GLN A 89 0.68 -10.18 -22.50
C GLN A 89 0.90 -9.68 -21.09
N VAL A 90 1.64 -10.44 -20.29
CA VAL A 90 2.20 -10.00 -19.00
C VAL A 90 3.68 -9.72 -19.19
N ASP A 91 4.14 -8.54 -18.81
CA ASP A 91 5.55 -8.23 -18.66
C ASP A 91 5.93 -8.31 -17.17
N ILE A 92 6.71 -9.32 -16.80
CA ILE A 92 7.17 -9.51 -15.42
C ILE A 92 8.36 -8.58 -15.21
N VAL A 93 8.13 -7.48 -14.52
CA VAL A 93 9.14 -6.46 -14.26
C VAL A 93 10.05 -6.90 -13.10
N PRO A 94 11.37 -6.98 -13.30
CA PRO A 94 12.30 -7.29 -12.21
C PRO A 94 12.17 -6.29 -11.06
N ASN A 95 12.27 -6.75 -9.80
CA ASN A 95 12.13 -5.90 -8.61
C ASN A 95 13.07 -4.68 -8.63
N ALA A 96 14.31 -4.85 -9.12
CA ALA A 96 15.26 -3.76 -9.25
C ALA A 96 14.78 -2.64 -10.20
N ILE A 97 13.95 -2.98 -11.19
CA ILE A 97 13.34 -2.03 -12.12
C ILE A 97 12.02 -1.49 -11.57
N ALA A 98 11.18 -2.37 -11.04
CA ALA A 98 9.84 -2.00 -10.53
C ALA A 98 9.90 -0.93 -9.43
N HIS A 99 11.00 -0.88 -8.70
CA HIS A 99 11.21 0.06 -7.58
C HIS A 99 12.08 1.27 -7.94
N ASP A 100 12.61 1.36 -9.14
CA ASP A 100 13.39 2.50 -9.62
C ASP A 100 12.54 3.31 -10.63
N PRO A 101 12.12 4.54 -10.30
CA PRO A 101 11.25 5.33 -11.18
C PRO A 101 11.81 5.55 -12.57
N ALA A 102 13.10 5.88 -12.69
CA ALA A 102 13.74 6.13 -13.99
C ALA A 102 13.83 4.84 -14.81
N ALA A 103 14.29 3.73 -14.19
CA ALA A 103 14.37 2.43 -14.82
C ALA A 103 12.99 1.90 -15.22
N LEU A 104 11.97 2.10 -14.37
CA LEU A 104 10.60 1.69 -14.66
C LEU A 104 10.03 2.44 -15.86
N LEU A 105 10.20 3.76 -15.96
CA LEU A 105 9.76 4.54 -17.12
C LEU A 105 10.46 4.08 -18.39
N ALA A 106 11.77 3.84 -18.34
CA ALA A 106 12.54 3.33 -19.47
C ALA A 106 12.04 1.92 -19.88
N HIS A 107 11.78 1.04 -18.92
CA HIS A 107 11.27 -0.30 -19.16
C HIS A 107 9.86 -0.27 -19.78
N VAL A 108 8.95 0.55 -19.23
CA VAL A 108 7.59 0.74 -19.77
C VAL A 108 7.65 1.16 -21.24
N ALA A 109 8.54 2.12 -21.57
CA ALA A 109 8.73 2.57 -22.95
C ALA A 109 9.33 1.48 -23.86
N ALA A 110 10.36 0.77 -23.39
CA ALA A 110 11.09 -0.24 -24.17
C ALA A 110 10.27 -1.51 -24.41
N ARG A 111 9.45 -1.90 -23.43
CA ARG A 111 8.63 -3.12 -23.49
C ARG A 111 7.25 -2.90 -24.08
N GLY A 112 6.88 -1.64 -24.37
CA GLY A 112 5.57 -1.30 -24.93
C GLY A 112 4.42 -1.58 -23.97
N ILE A 113 4.65 -1.42 -22.66
CA ILE A 113 3.63 -1.63 -21.64
C ILE A 113 2.48 -0.67 -21.87
N SER A 114 1.26 -1.20 -21.87
CA SER A 114 0.02 -0.44 -22.10
C SER A 114 -0.77 -0.16 -20.81
N VAL A 115 -0.57 -0.99 -19.79
CA VAL A 115 -1.24 -0.85 -18.48
C VAL A 115 -0.20 -0.97 -17.38
N LEU A 116 -0.14 0.08 -16.54
CA LEU A 116 0.72 0.14 -15.35
C LEU A 116 -0.15 0.46 -14.13
N GLU A 117 -0.11 -0.42 -13.15
CA GLU A 117 -0.77 -0.22 -11.86
C GLU A 117 0.29 0.01 -10.79
N SER A 118 0.08 1.01 -9.94
CA SER A 118 1.08 1.41 -8.95
C SER A 118 0.47 2.19 -7.79
N VAL A 119 1.22 2.31 -6.71
CA VAL A 119 0.83 3.13 -5.57
C VAL A 119 1.06 4.62 -5.85
N PRO A 120 0.22 5.53 -5.32
CA PRO A 120 0.38 6.98 -5.49
C PRO A 120 1.76 7.52 -5.11
N SER A 121 2.40 6.95 -4.08
CA SER A 121 3.77 7.33 -3.70
C SER A 121 4.80 7.07 -4.80
N LEU A 122 4.71 5.94 -5.53
CA LEU A 122 5.59 5.69 -6.68
C LEU A 122 5.22 6.59 -7.87
N ILE A 123 3.92 6.82 -8.13
CA ILE A 123 3.48 7.75 -9.20
C ILE A 123 4.04 9.15 -8.97
N HIS A 124 4.11 9.61 -7.71
CA HIS A 124 4.77 10.88 -7.37
C HIS A 124 6.22 10.88 -7.83
N SER A 125 6.98 9.84 -7.50
CA SER A 125 8.38 9.70 -7.92
C SER A 125 8.56 9.60 -9.44
N LEU A 126 7.64 8.91 -10.15
CA LEU A 126 7.65 8.85 -11.63
C LEU A 126 7.46 10.24 -12.27
N LEU A 127 6.69 11.12 -11.61
CA LEU A 127 6.48 12.49 -12.09
C LEU A 127 7.69 13.41 -11.84
N ASP A 128 8.58 13.07 -10.96
CA ASP A 128 9.80 13.86 -10.70
C ASP A 128 10.94 13.49 -11.67
N GLU A 129 10.84 12.36 -12.36
CA GLU A 129 11.80 11.94 -13.37
C GLU A 129 11.66 12.76 -14.67
N PRO A 130 12.71 12.89 -15.49
CA PRO A 130 12.62 13.52 -16.81
C PRO A 130 11.51 12.91 -17.66
N GLN A 131 10.83 13.73 -18.46
CA GLN A 131 9.72 13.28 -19.28
C GLN A 131 10.17 12.28 -20.35
N GLY A 132 9.84 11.00 -20.14
CA GLY A 132 10.01 9.95 -21.14
C GLY A 132 8.82 9.85 -22.11
N SER A 133 9.05 9.22 -23.26
CA SER A 133 8.01 8.96 -24.25
C SER A 133 7.28 7.64 -23.93
N LEU A 134 6.14 7.71 -23.26
CA LEU A 134 5.31 6.54 -22.90
C LEU A 134 4.21 6.31 -23.98
N LYS A 135 4.59 6.17 -25.26
CA LYS A 135 3.64 6.13 -26.38
C LYS A 135 2.63 5.01 -26.34
N GLN A 136 2.99 3.88 -25.74
CA GLN A 136 2.16 2.68 -25.68
C GLN A 136 1.33 2.61 -24.38
N LEU A 137 1.74 3.34 -23.35
CA LEU A 137 1.02 3.36 -22.09
C LEU A 137 -0.35 4.04 -22.28
N ARG A 138 -1.40 3.29 -22.06
CA ARG A 138 -2.80 3.73 -22.19
C ARG A 138 -3.41 4.07 -20.83
N TRP A 139 -3.06 3.29 -19.81
CA TRP A 139 -3.68 3.36 -18.48
C TRP A 139 -2.64 3.35 -17.37
N MET A 140 -2.83 4.27 -16.42
CA MET A 140 -2.21 4.27 -15.10
C MET A 140 -3.31 4.02 -14.06
N LEU A 141 -3.10 3.04 -13.17
CA LEU A 141 -4.01 2.69 -12.09
C LEU A 141 -3.36 2.99 -10.73
N PRO A 142 -3.64 4.13 -10.10
CA PRO A 142 -3.31 4.32 -8.69
C PRO A 142 -4.19 3.43 -7.81
N THR A 143 -3.56 2.64 -6.95
CA THR A 143 -4.22 1.78 -5.97
C THR A 143 -3.40 1.68 -4.68
N GLY A 144 -3.98 1.08 -3.64
CA GLY A 144 -3.28 0.78 -2.39
C GLY A 144 -3.16 1.95 -1.41
N GLU A 145 -3.21 3.19 -1.87
CA GLU A 145 -3.20 4.41 -1.07
C GLU A 145 -4.27 5.39 -1.58
N ALA A 146 -4.65 6.37 -0.74
CA ALA A 146 -5.51 7.46 -1.22
C ALA A 146 -4.74 8.31 -2.23
N MET A 147 -5.28 8.43 -3.45
CA MET A 147 -4.69 9.27 -4.50
C MET A 147 -4.99 10.74 -4.22
N PRO A 148 -3.96 11.59 -3.99
CA PRO A 148 -4.19 13.03 -3.82
C PRO A 148 -4.68 13.68 -5.11
N PRO A 149 -5.69 14.58 -5.05
CA PRO A 149 -6.16 15.30 -6.25
C PRO A 149 -5.05 16.08 -6.96
N GLU A 150 -4.13 16.67 -6.21
CA GLU A 150 -2.95 17.37 -6.76
C GLU A 150 -2.07 16.45 -7.60
N LEU A 151 -1.83 15.24 -7.11
CA LEU A 151 -1.04 14.25 -7.83
C LEU A 151 -1.75 13.80 -9.12
N ALA A 152 -3.07 13.64 -9.07
CA ALA A 152 -3.89 13.35 -10.23
C ALA A 152 -3.79 14.48 -11.29
N ARG A 153 -3.90 15.75 -10.87
CA ARG A 153 -3.71 16.92 -11.77
C ARG A 153 -2.34 16.92 -12.42
N ARG A 154 -1.27 16.73 -11.64
CA ARG A 154 0.11 16.64 -12.17
C ARG A 154 0.25 15.54 -13.23
N TRP A 155 -0.36 14.36 -12.96
CA TRP A 155 -0.36 13.25 -13.91
C TRP A 155 -1.07 13.62 -15.21
N LEU A 156 -2.31 14.10 -15.13
CA LEU A 156 -3.13 14.48 -16.30
C LEU A 156 -2.49 15.61 -17.15
N GLN A 157 -1.83 16.57 -16.49
CA GLN A 157 -1.10 17.64 -17.18
C GLN A 157 0.13 17.11 -17.93
N ARG A 158 0.89 16.21 -17.29
CA ARG A 158 2.12 15.67 -17.85
C ARG A 158 1.86 14.64 -18.95
N TYR A 159 0.84 13.81 -18.77
CA TYR A 159 0.50 12.70 -19.65
C TYR A 159 -0.99 12.74 -20.06
N PRO A 160 -1.41 13.76 -20.84
CA PRO A 160 -2.85 13.98 -21.16
C PRO A 160 -3.49 12.89 -22.02
N ARG A 161 -2.67 11.98 -22.60
CA ARG A 161 -3.15 10.83 -23.41
C ARG A 161 -3.22 9.53 -22.64
N ILE A 162 -2.66 9.49 -21.43
CA ILE A 162 -2.65 8.30 -20.58
C ILE A 162 -3.80 8.43 -19.61
N GLY A 163 -4.80 7.56 -19.73
CA GLY A 163 -5.95 7.53 -18.82
C GLY A 163 -5.52 7.20 -17.39
N LEU A 164 -6.21 7.79 -16.44
CA LEU A 164 -6.00 7.56 -15.01
C LEU A 164 -7.25 6.91 -14.42
N VAL A 165 -7.11 5.74 -13.80
CA VAL A 165 -8.23 5.02 -13.17
C VAL A 165 -7.90 4.81 -11.70
N ASN A 166 -8.53 5.59 -10.81
CA ASN A 166 -8.37 5.43 -9.37
C ASN A 166 -9.07 4.15 -8.93
N ALA A 167 -8.33 3.24 -8.31
CA ALA A 167 -8.80 1.93 -7.89
C ALA A 167 -8.81 1.81 -6.36
N TYR A 168 -9.84 1.20 -5.82
CA TYR A 168 -10.03 0.99 -4.40
C TYR A 168 -10.54 -0.41 -4.10
N GLY A 169 -9.89 -1.10 -3.18
CA GLY A 169 -10.36 -2.35 -2.60
C GLY A 169 -9.49 -2.84 -1.46
N PRO A 170 -10.07 -3.58 -0.51
CA PRO A 170 -9.34 -4.33 0.49
C PRO A 170 -9.11 -5.77 0.03
N ALA A 171 -8.01 -6.38 0.45
CA ALA A 171 -7.69 -7.79 0.14
C ALA A 171 -8.83 -8.75 0.52
N GLU A 172 -9.56 -8.44 1.58
CA GLU A 172 -10.74 -9.17 2.05
C GLU A 172 -11.91 -9.19 1.06
N CYS A 173 -11.83 -8.38 -0.01
CA CYS A 173 -12.84 -8.31 -1.08
C CYS A 173 -12.26 -8.63 -2.46
N SER A 174 -11.21 -9.45 -2.51
CA SER A 174 -10.60 -9.92 -3.76
C SER A 174 -9.98 -8.80 -4.60
N ASP A 175 -9.26 -7.87 -3.97
CA ASP A 175 -8.63 -6.69 -4.56
C ASP A 175 -9.66 -5.56 -4.83
N ASP A 176 -9.63 -4.87 -5.99
CA ASP A 176 -10.45 -3.68 -6.24
C ASP A 176 -11.96 -3.96 -6.34
N VAL A 177 -12.73 -3.20 -5.57
CA VAL A 177 -14.20 -3.25 -5.55
C VAL A 177 -14.86 -1.96 -6.04
N ALA A 178 -14.06 -0.91 -6.27
CA ALA A 178 -14.51 0.34 -6.87
C ALA A 178 -13.45 0.89 -7.83
N LEU A 179 -13.91 1.49 -8.91
CA LEU A 179 -13.06 2.07 -9.95
C LEU A 179 -13.64 3.42 -10.40
N PHE A 180 -12.76 4.39 -10.62
CA PHE A 180 -13.13 5.72 -11.09
C PHE A 180 -12.17 6.21 -12.19
N ARG A 181 -12.70 6.47 -13.39
CA ARG A 181 -11.92 7.18 -14.44
C ARG A 181 -11.80 8.65 -14.07
N VAL A 182 -10.57 9.07 -13.86
CA VAL A 182 -10.25 10.43 -13.41
C VAL A 182 -10.17 11.37 -14.62
N ASP A 183 -10.87 12.49 -14.53
CA ASP A 183 -10.77 13.59 -15.44
C ASP A 183 -10.29 14.88 -14.74
N ALA A 184 -10.07 15.94 -15.50
CA ALA A 184 -9.58 17.19 -14.94
C ALA A 184 -10.56 17.80 -13.91
N ALA A 185 -11.88 17.68 -14.15
CA ALA A 185 -12.89 18.25 -13.27
C ALA A 185 -12.95 17.52 -11.92
N SER A 186 -12.85 16.19 -11.91
CA SER A 186 -12.83 15.38 -10.68
C SER A 186 -11.59 15.62 -9.82
N ALA A 187 -10.48 16.03 -10.45
CA ALA A 187 -9.24 16.35 -9.75
C ALA A 187 -9.22 17.74 -9.07
N GLU A 188 -10.25 18.57 -9.27
CA GLU A 188 -10.38 19.87 -8.58
C GLU A 188 -11.00 19.76 -7.18
N GLY A 189 -11.55 18.60 -6.81
CA GLY A 189 -12.18 18.38 -5.51
C GLY A 189 -11.17 18.26 -4.36
N ALA A 190 -11.68 18.30 -3.12
CA ALA A 190 -10.89 18.05 -1.92
C ALA A 190 -10.48 16.57 -1.80
N TYR A 191 -11.25 15.67 -2.39
CA TYR A 191 -11.01 14.23 -2.44
C TYR A 191 -11.22 13.74 -3.86
N LEU A 192 -10.36 12.83 -4.30
CA LEU A 192 -10.57 12.12 -5.54
C LEU A 192 -11.59 11.00 -5.31
N PRO A 193 -12.65 10.89 -6.14
CA PRO A 193 -13.59 9.79 -6.00
C PRO A 193 -12.90 8.42 -6.14
N ILE A 194 -13.36 7.44 -5.37
CA ILE A 194 -13.02 6.04 -5.57
C ILE A 194 -13.98 5.36 -6.56
N GLY A 195 -15.07 6.02 -6.90
CA GLY A 195 -15.96 5.60 -7.95
C GLY A 195 -17.21 4.85 -7.50
N LEU A 196 -17.67 3.99 -8.39
CA LEU A 196 -18.81 3.09 -8.18
C LEU A 196 -18.31 1.66 -7.95
N ALA A 197 -19.18 0.83 -7.39
CA ALA A 197 -18.90 -0.60 -7.25
C ALA A 197 -18.58 -1.24 -8.60
N THR A 198 -17.56 -2.10 -8.60
CA THR A 198 -17.29 -3.00 -9.73
C THR A 198 -18.43 -4.04 -9.89
N ASP A 199 -18.50 -4.69 -11.05
CA ASP A 199 -19.56 -5.65 -11.36
C ASP A 199 -19.71 -6.71 -10.26
N ASN A 200 -20.97 -7.06 -9.97
CA ASN A 200 -21.36 -8.04 -8.95
C ASN A 200 -20.96 -7.70 -7.51
N ASN A 201 -20.48 -6.47 -7.26
CA ASN A 201 -20.24 -5.92 -5.94
C ASN A 201 -21.25 -4.81 -5.63
N ARG A 202 -21.44 -4.53 -4.34
CA ARG A 202 -22.26 -3.44 -3.84
C ARG A 202 -21.51 -2.75 -2.70
N LEU A 203 -21.54 -1.43 -2.72
CA LEU A 203 -20.91 -0.58 -1.73
C LEU A 203 -21.96 0.19 -0.96
N TYR A 204 -21.93 0.07 0.36
CA TYR A 204 -22.81 0.74 1.27
C TYR A 204 -22.03 1.70 2.17
N VAL A 205 -22.56 2.90 2.38
CA VAL A 205 -22.08 3.83 3.41
C VAL A 205 -23.11 3.83 4.52
N LEU A 206 -22.74 3.27 5.68
CA LEU A 206 -23.67 2.97 6.77
C LEU A 206 -23.27 3.68 8.06
N ASP A 207 -24.26 3.89 8.92
CA ASP A 207 -24.05 4.33 10.31
C ASP A 207 -23.75 3.16 11.26
N GLY A 208 -23.59 3.45 12.56
CA GLY A 208 -23.34 2.42 13.60
C GLY A 208 -24.49 1.44 13.80
N GLY A 209 -25.69 1.73 13.31
CA GLY A 209 -26.85 0.85 13.30
C GLY A 209 -27.02 0.06 12.00
N LEU A 210 -26.02 0.09 11.13
CA LEU A 210 -26.05 -0.49 9.79
C LEU A 210 -27.15 0.11 8.89
N GLN A 211 -27.57 1.37 9.11
CA GLN A 211 -28.51 2.05 8.24
C GLN A 211 -27.76 2.93 7.23
N PRO A 212 -28.24 3.01 5.95
CA PRO A 212 -27.64 3.89 4.96
C PRO A 212 -27.69 5.35 5.39
N VAL A 213 -26.55 6.02 5.31
CA VAL A 213 -26.49 7.45 5.57
C VAL A 213 -26.94 8.25 4.35
N PRO A 214 -27.51 9.47 4.52
CA PRO A 214 -27.87 10.35 3.42
C PRO A 214 -26.67 10.74 2.55
N THR A 215 -26.94 11.11 1.29
CA THR A 215 -25.94 11.68 0.37
C THR A 215 -25.22 12.88 1.02
N GLY A 216 -23.89 12.91 0.90
CA GLY A 216 -23.02 13.92 1.51
C GLY A 216 -22.66 13.66 2.98
N VAL A 217 -23.37 12.77 3.67
CA VAL A 217 -23.06 12.39 5.05
C VAL A 217 -21.99 11.29 5.06
N VAL A 218 -21.06 11.42 5.99
CA VAL A 218 -19.97 10.48 6.21
C VAL A 218 -20.47 9.27 7.01
N GLY A 219 -20.09 8.07 6.57
CA GLY A 219 -20.37 6.81 7.27
C GLY A 219 -19.25 5.79 7.04
N GLU A 220 -19.37 4.61 7.63
CA GLU A 220 -18.44 3.51 7.41
C GLU A 220 -18.77 2.80 6.09
N LEU A 221 -17.73 2.48 5.33
CA LEU A 221 -17.86 1.78 4.05
C LEU A 221 -17.95 0.26 4.26
N TYR A 222 -18.94 -0.35 3.65
CA TYR A 222 -19.15 -1.80 3.65
C TYR A 222 -19.23 -2.33 2.22
N VAL A 223 -18.76 -3.55 2.03
CA VAL A 223 -18.74 -4.24 0.74
C VAL A 223 -19.60 -5.50 0.82
N ALA A 224 -20.46 -5.72 -0.18
CA ALA A 224 -21.18 -6.97 -0.39
C ALA A 224 -21.00 -7.45 -1.83
N GLY A 225 -21.29 -8.71 -2.08
CA GLY A 225 -21.29 -9.33 -3.41
C GLY A 225 -20.19 -10.36 -3.60
N THR A 226 -19.93 -10.67 -4.86
CA THR A 226 -19.06 -11.77 -5.26
C THR A 226 -17.60 -11.59 -4.84
N GLY A 227 -17.13 -10.34 -4.71
CA GLY A 227 -15.77 -10.04 -4.27
C GLY A 227 -15.49 -10.39 -2.82
N VAL A 228 -16.52 -10.45 -1.95
CA VAL A 228 -16.33 -10.68 -0.51
C VAL A 228 -15.71 -12.05 -0.25
N GLY A 229 -14.51 -12.07 0.33
CA GLY A 229 -13.75 -13.28 0.66
C GLY A 229 -14.43 -14.16 1.69
N ARG A 230 -13.90 -15.37 1.89
CA ARG A 230 -14.45 -16.36 2.82
C ARG A 230 -14.32 -15.94 4.28
N GLY A 231 -13.25 -15.24 4.63
CA GLY A 231 -12.86 -14.85 5.97
C GLY A 231 -11.36 -14.98 6.18
N TYR A 232 -10.93 -15.01 7.44
CA TYR A 232 -9.53 -15.17 7.81
C TYR A 232 -9.21 -16.64 8.13
N PHE A 233 -8.12 -17.14 7.56
CA PHE A 233 -7.64 -18.50 7.75
C PHE A 233 -7.33 -18.78 9.22
N GLY A 234 -7.97 -19.79 9.80
CA GLY A 234 -7.75 -20.19 11.19
C GLY A 234 -8.24 -19.20 12.26
N ASP A 235 -8.93 -18.11 11.88
CA ASP A 235 -9.41 -17.08 12.82
C ASP A 235 -10.92 -16.80 12.66
N PRO A 236 -11.79 -17.69 13.19
CA PRO A 236 -13.23 -17.55 13.06
C PRO A 236 -13.79 -16.37 13.86
N LEU A 237 -13.18 -16.00 14.99
CA LEU A 237 -13.65 -14.87 15.81
C LEU A 237 -13.44 -13.55 15.08
N ARG A 238 -12.26 -13.32 14.54
CA ARG A 238 -11.99 -12.13 13.74
C ARG A 238 -12.82 -12.12 12.46
N SER A 239 -12.97 -13.29 11.81
CA SER A 239 -13.85 -13.40 10.62
C SER A 239 -15.27 -12.95 10.97
N ALA A 240 -15.86 -13.46 12.04
CA ALA A 240 -17.22 -13.09 12.46
C ALA A 240 -17.38 -11.63 12.86
N SER A 241 -16.29 -10.95 13.28
CA SER A 241 -16.34 -9.55 13.69
C SER A 241 -16.39 -8.56 12.51
N VAL A 242 -15.98 -8.97 11.31
CA VAL A 242 -15.92 -8.09 10.13
C VAL A 242 -16.67 -8.63 8.89
N PHE A 243 -16.87 -9.94 8.79
CA PHE A 243 -17.72 -10.55 7.76
C PHE A 243 -19.12 -10.81 8.34
N LEU A 244 -19.95 -9.78 8.32
CA LEU A 244 -21.25 -9.74 8.97
C LEU A 244 -22.36 -10.31 8.07
N PRO A 245 -23.50 -10.77 8.63
CA PRO A 245 -24.70 -10.99 7.82
C PRO A 245 -25.11 -9.70 7.11
N ASN A 246 -25.47 -9.80 5.84
CA ASN A 246 -25.92 -8.64 5.05
C ASN A 246 -27.41 -8.35 5.29
N PRO A 247 -27.79 -7.23 5.97
CA PRO A 247 -29.19 -6.88 6.14
C PRO A 247 -29.89 -6.48 4.83
N TYR A 248 -29.11 -6.22 3.77
CA TYR A 248 -29.58 -5.87 2.42
C TYR A 248 -29.39 -7.03 1.43
N ALA A 249 -29.29 -8.25 1.95
CA ALA A 249 -29.03 -9.44 1.16
C ALA A 249 -30.06 -9.63 0.04
N GLN A 250 -29.58 -9.89 -1.18
CA GLN A 250 -30.41 -10.28 -2.31
C GLN A 250 -30.53 -11.79 -2.42
N GLN A 251 -29.62 -12.52 -1.75
CA GLN A 251 -29.61 -13.97 -1.70
C GLN A 251 -29.34 -14.47 -0.28
N PRO A 252 -29.90 -15.64 0.12
CA PRO A 252 -29.61 -16.22 1.41
C PRO A 252 -28.10 -16.46 1.63
N GLY A 253 -27.61 -16.12 2.85
CA GLY A 253 -26.23 -16.34 3.24
C GLY A 253 -25.25 -15.26 2.74
N GLU A 254 -25.73 -14.23 2.06
CA GLU A 254 -24.89 -13.12 1.64
C GLU A 254 -24.31 -12.34 2.84
N ARG A 255 -23.05 -11.92 2.72
CA ARG A 255 -22.32 -11.23 3.78
C ARG A 255 -21.95 -9.82 3.39
N LEU A 256 -21.77 -8.97 4.41
CA LEU A 256 -21.13 -7.67 4.33
C LEU A 256 -19.71 -7.78 4.90
N TYR A 257 -18.73 -7.25 4.20
CA TYR A 257 -17.42 -6.99 4.78
C TYR A 257 -17.36 -5.56 5.32
N ARG A 258 -17.03 -5.45 6.60
CA ARG A 258 -16.79 -4.19 7.30
C ARG A 258 -15.38 -3.74 7.05
N THR A 259 -15.18 -2.66 6.26
CA THR A 259 -13.85 -2.25 5.82
C THR A 259 -13.04 -1.50 6.89
N GLY A 260 -13.73 -0.82 7.82
CA GLY A 260 -13.13 0.17 8.71
C GLY A 260 -12.77 1.49 8.02
N ASP A 261 -13.04 1.61 6.72
CA ASP A 261 -12.86 2.82 5.94
C ASP A 261 -14.09 3.73 6.08
N VAL A 262 -13.84 5.03 6.05
CA VAL A 262 -14.86 6.08 6.11
C VAL A 262 -15.02 6.67 4.73
N ALA A 263 -16.26 6.72 4.27
CA ALA A 263 -16.61 7.24 2.96
C ALA A 263 -17.85 8.15 3.01
N ARG A 264 -18.09 8.87 1.93
CA ARG A 264 -19.37 9.54 1.68
C ARG A 264 -19.78 9.37 0.23
N ARG A 265 -21.09 9.37 0.00
CA ARG A 265 -21.65 9.37 -1.35
C ARG A 265 -21.90 10.80 -1.82
N ARG A 266 -21.39 11.14 -3.00
CA ARG A 266 -21.61 12.42 -3.66
C ARG A 266 -23.01 12.49 -4.29
N ALA A 267 -23.42 13.71 -4.69
CA ALA A 267 -24.69 13.94 -5.38
C ALA A 267 -24.75 13.22 -6.75
N ASP A 268 -23.61 13.01 -7.41
CA ASP A 268 -23.48 12.24 -8.67
C ASP A 268 -23.46 10.73 -8.46
N GLY A 269 -23.60 10.25 -7.21
CA GLY A 269 -23.58 8.85 -6.84
C GLY A 269 -22.19 8.26 -6.59
N GLN A 270 -21.11 8.93 -6.98
CA GLN A 270 -19.74 8.49 -6.75
C GLN A 270 -19.41 8.45 -5.26
N LEU A 271 -18.51 7.56 -4.87
CA LEU A 271 -18.00 7.48 -3.51
C LEU A 271 -16.66 8.20 -3.38
N GLU A 272 -16.48 8.90 -2.27
CA GLU A 272 -15.21 9.49 -1.85
C GLU A 272 -14.73 8.79 -0.58
N TYR A 273 -13.45 8.40 -0.59
CA TYR A 273 -12.76 7.92 0.59
C TYR A 273 -12.33 9.12 1.45
N VAL A 274 -12.70 9.11 2.72
CA VAL A 274 -12.43 10.22 3.65
C VAL A 274 -11.32 9.89 4.65
N GLY A 275 -11.18 8.60 5.00
CA GLY A 275 -10.20 8.16 5.97
C GLY A 275 -10.53 6.80 6.57
N ARG A 276 -10.07 6.54 7.79
CA ARG A 276 -10.35 5.30 8.54
C ARG A 276 -10.95 5.61 9.90
N ILE A 277 -11.77 4.67 10.39
CA ILE A 277 -12.30 4.68 11.77
C ILE A 277 -11.23 4.22 12.76
N ASP A 278 -10.44 3.23 12.36
CA ASP A 278 -9.36 2.65 13.16
C ASP A 278 -8.02 3.38 12.93
N GLN A 279 -6.97 2.81 13.48
CA GLN A 279 -5.62 3.37 13.44
C GLN A 279 -4.76 2.75 12.35
N GLN A 280 -5.35 1.93 11.52
CA GLN A 280 -4.64 1.35 10.39
C GLN A 280 -4.24 2.45 9.40
N VAL A 281 -3.02 2.39 8.93
CA VAL A 281 -2.47 3.36 7.98
C VAL A 281 -1.97 2.66 6.73
N LYS A 282 -1.95 3.40 5.64
CA LYS A 282 -1.26 2.98 4.42
C LYS A 282 -0.07 3.89 4.21
N VAL A 283 1.12 3.31 4.26
CA VAL A 283 2.40 4.02 4.08
C VAL A 283 3.18 3.30 3.00
N ARG A 284 3.45 3.99 1.89
CA ARG A 284 4.19 3.44 0.74
C ARG A 284 3.57 2.16 0.17
N GLY A 285 2.23 2.09 0.16
CA GLY A 285 1.46 0.93 -0.29
C GLY A 285 1.31 -0.20 0.74
N PHE A 286 2.07 -0.16 1.83
CA PHE A 286 1.94 -1.15 2.90
C PHE A 286 0.77 -0.81 3.81
N ARG A 287 -0.05 -1.81 4.09
CA ARG A 287 -1.12 -1.75 5.08
C ARG A 287 -0.53 -2.05 6.45
N ILE A 288 -0.49 -1.06 7.34
CA ILE A 288 0.19 -1.15 8.64
C ILE A 288 -0.83 -0.96 9.76
N GLU A 289 -0.88 -1.92 10.66
CA GLU A 289 -1.60 -1.84 11.92
C GLU A 289 -0.68 -1.21 12.98
N LEU A 290 -0.92 0.06 13.33
CA LEU A 290 -0.10 0.74 14.34
C LEU A 290 -0.14 0.00 15.68
N GLY A 291 -1.27 -0.59 16.04
CA GLY A 291 -1.43 -1.41 17.24
C GLY A 291 -0.54 -2.65 17.29
N GLU A 292 -0.14 -3.21 16.13
CA GLU A 292 0.83 -4.31 16.06
C GLU A 292 2.21 -3.85 16.54
N ILE A 293 2.67 -2.70 16.04
CA ILE A 293 3.96 -2.11 16.44
C ILE A 293 3.92 -1.75 17.92
N GLU A 294 2.84 -1.12 18.38
CA GLU A 294 2.67 -0.75 19.79
C GLU A 294 2.63 -1.96 20.73
N SER A 295 2.01 -3.05 20.31
CA SER A 295 2.00 -4.30 21.08
C SER A 295 3.40 -4.87 21.23
N ARG A 296 4.13 -4.96 20.10
CA ARG A 296 5.53 -5.45 20.14
C ARG A 296 6.45 -4.55 20.97
N LEU A 297 6.24 -3.23 20.94
CA LEU A 297 7.00 -2.31 21.78
C LEU A 297 6.74 -2.55 23.26
N ARG A 298 5.48 -2.76 23.66
CA ARG A 298 5.13 -3.03 25.06
C ARG A 298 5.65 -4.38 25.58
N ASP A 299 5.90 -5.34 24.67
CA ASP A 299 6.51 -6.62 25.04
C ASP A 299 8.04 -6.52 25.27
N LEU A 300 8.66 -5.39 24.92
CA LEU A 300 10.09 -5.18 25.12
C LEU A 300 10.38 -4.56 26.49
N HIS A 301 11.47 -5.03 27.10
CA HIS A 301 11.91 -4.52 28.42
C HIS A 301 12.20 -3.01 28.38
N GLY A 302 11.76 -2.30 29.40
CA GLY A 302 11.95 -0.87 29.57
C GLY A 302 10.84 0.00 28.96
N VAL A 303 9.74 -0.59 28.48
CA VAL A 303 8.59 0.13 27.91
C VAL A 303 7.38 -0.01 28.82
N ARG A 304 6.96 1.10 29.45
CA ARG A 304 5.70 1.16 30.19
C ARG A 304 4.49 1.36 29.27
N GLU A 305 4.62 2.31 28.34
CA GLU A 305 3.57 2.61 27.35
C GLU A 305 4.21 2.99 26.00
N ALA A 306 3.51 2.71 24.91
CA ALA A 306 3.92 3.11 23.59
C ALA A 306 2.72 3.52 22.74
N ALA A 307 2.92 4.55 21.91
CA ALA A 307 2.01 4.96 20.85
C ALA A 307 2.79 5.19 19.55
N VAL A 308 2.20 4.78 18.43
CA VAL A 308 2.80 5.00 17.11
C VAL A 308 1.82 5.78 16.24
N VAL A 309 2.34 6.75 15.49
CA VAL A 309 1.57 7.55 14.54
C VAL A 309 2.32 7.73 13.23
N VAL A 310 1.62 8.14 12.19
CA VAL A 310 2.23 8.62 10.94
C VAL A 310 2.32 10.14 11.01
N GLN A 311 3.53 10.66 10.74
CA GLN A 311 3.77 12.10 10.59
C GLN A 311 4.51 12.37 9.29
N GLU A 312 4.46 13.62 8.81
CA GLU A 312 5.28 14.04 7.67
C GLU A 312 6.74 14.18 8.14
N GLY A 313 7.61 13.43 7.49
CA GLY A 313 9.06 13.49 7.69
C GLY A 313 9.76 14.16 6.50
N PRO A 314 11.09 14.26 6.51
CA PRO A 314 11.88 14.90 5.45
C PRO A 314 11.64 14.32 4.06
N ILE A 315 11.29 13.04 3.99
CA ILE A 315 11.08 12.29 2.73
C ILE A 315 9.66 11.69 2.66
N GLY A 316 8.65 12.43 3.15
CA GLY A 316 7.24 12.04 3.14
C GLY A 316 6.81 11.33 4.42
N LYS A 317 5.68 10.61 4.36
CA LYS A 317 5.06 9.96 5.52
C LYS A 317 6.00 8.95 6.20
N ALA A 318 6.15 9.09 7.51
CA ALA A 318 7.00 8.27 8.36
C ALA A 318 6.27 7.80 9.62
N LEU A 319 6.60 6.61 10.10
CA LEU A 319 6.17 6.13 11.41
C LEU A 319 7.02 6.80 12.50
N VAL A 320 6.36 7.34 13.51
CA VAL A 320 6.95 7.96 14.70
C VAL A 320 6.47 7.23 15.94
N ALA A 321 7.39 6.70 16.74
CA ALA A 321 7.10 6.04 18.01
C ALA A 321 7.28 7.02 19.18
N PHE A 322 6.28 7.08 20.04
CA PHE A 322 6.31 7.74 21.33
C PHE A 322 6.36 6.68 22.43
N VAL A 323 7.37 6.75 23.27
CA VAL A 323 7.64 5.74 24.29
C VAL A 323 7.68 6.39 25.66
N VAL A 324 6.92 5.80 26.57
CA VAL A 324 7.04 6.07 28.02
C VAL A 324 7.85 4.93 28.61
N ALA A 325 9.03 5.26 29.11
CA ALA A 325 9.95 4.28 29.66
C ALA A 325 9.56 3.85 31.08
N ASP A 326 9.91 2.63 31.46
CA ASP A 326 9.83 2.17 32.84
C ASP A 326 10.82 2.94 33.73
N ASP A 327 10.59 2.91 35.04
CA ASP A 327 11.44 3.63 36.01
C ASP A 327 12.86 3.04 36.12
N ASP A 328 13.03 1.76 35.79
CA ASP A 328 14.29 1.03 35.77
C ASP A 328 14.91 0.92 34.36
N ALA A 329 14.33 1.60 33.37
CA ALA A 329 14.81 1.56 32.01
C ALA A 329 16.22 2.18 31.86
N PRO A 330 17.07 1.67 30.96
CA PRO A 330 18.35 2.25 30.70
C PRO A 330 18.23 3.68 30.13
N HIS A 331 19.37 4.38 30.04
CA HIS A 331 19.41 5.70 29.41
C HIS A 331 18.75 5.69 28.03
N TRP A 332 18.03 6.75 27.67
CA TRP A 332 17.18 6.82 26.48
C TRP A 332 17.85 6.33 25.19
N ASN A 333 19.09 6.73 24.93
CA ASN A 333 19.78 6.31 23.70
C ASN A 333 20.00 4.79 23.66
N THR A 334 20.35 4.17 24.79
CA THR A 334 20.52 2.72 24.90
C THR A 334 19.18 2.01 24.75
N LEU A 335 18.13 2.52 25.41
CA LEU A 335 16.78 1.97 25.28
C LEU A 335 16.31 2.03 23.83
N ARG A 336 16.43 3.19 23.18
CA ARG A 336 16.02 3.38 21.79
C ARG A 336 16.67 2.35 20.84
N GLU A 337 17.99 2.14 20.95
CA GLU A 337 18.67 1.15 20.10
C GLU A 337 18.22 -0.30 20.42
N HIS A 338 17.96 -0.60 21.70
CA HIS A 338 17.39 -1.89 22.10
C HIS A 338 15.98 -2.10 21.49
N LEU A 339 15.11 -1.08 21.54
CA LEU A 339 13.76 -1.13 20.97
C LEU A 339 13.78 -1.29 19.44
N LYS A 340 14.65 -0.54 18.76
CA LYS A 340 14.84 -0.69 17.30
C LYS A 340 15.27 -2.12 16.95
N ALA A 341 16.28 -2.65 17.63
CA ALA A 341 16.75 -4.02 17.39
C ALA A 341 15.65 -5.06 17.66
N GLY A 342 14.91 -4.87 18.75
CA GLY A 342 13.81 -5.77 19.12
C GLY A 342 12.67 -5.78 18.08
N LEU A 343 12.30 -4.62 17.54
CA LEU A 343 11.31 -4.55 16.46
C LEU A 343 11.84 -5.14 15.15
N LYS A 344 13.08 -4.82 14.75
CA LYS A 344 13.70 -5.37 13.52
C LYS A 344 13.78 -6.91 13.54
N ALA A 345 13.87 -7.52 14.70
CA ALA A 345 13.87 -8.98 14.85
C ALA A 345 12.47 -9.63 14.67
N GLN A 346 11.40 -8.85 14.82
CA GLN A 346 10.04 -9.36 14.89
C GLN A 346 9.12 -8.84 13.77
N LEU A 347 9.43 -7.68 13.19
CA LEU A 347 8.60 -7.00 12.21
C LEU A 347 9.37 -6.73 10.92
N PRO A 348 8.67 -6.67 9.77
CA PRO A 348 9.25 -6.18 8.54
C PRO A 348 9.78 -4.76 8.70
N GLU A 349 10.81 -4.40 7.96
CA GLU A 349 11.50 -3.12 8.10
C GLU A 349 10.59 -1.90 7.88
N TYR A 350 9.61 -2.01 6.96
CA TYR A 350 8.63 -0.94 6.71
C TYR A 350 7.68 -0.65 7.90
N MET A 351 7.64 -1.53 8.92
CA MET A 351 6.89 -1.35 10.16
C MET A 351 7.74 -0.81 11.31
N VAL A 352 9.05 -0.68 11.13
CA VAL A 352 9.93 -0.10 12.16
C VAL A 352 9.86 1.42 12.11
N PRO A 353 9.51 2.11 13.23
CA PRO A 353 9.45 3.56 13.25
C PRO A 353 10.79 4.21 12.89
N LEU A 354 10.73 5.27 12.06
CA LEU A 354 11.90 6.05 11.69
C LEU A 354 12.33 6.99 12.82
N GLN A 355 11.35 7.53 13.56
CA GLN A 355 11.60 8.47 14.62
C GLN A 355 11.08 7.97 15.96
N TRP A 356 11.80 8.31 17.02
CA TRP A 356 11.58 7.82 18.37
C TRP A 356 11.65 8.98 19.36
N LEU A 357 10.55 9.20 20.06
CA LEU A 357 10.42 10.29 21.03
C LEU A 357 10.06 9.72 22.39
N ARG A 358 10.79 10.13 23.42
CA ARG A 358 10.47 9.80 24.81
C ARG A 358 9.47 10.82 25.34
N LEU A 359 8.45 10.31 26.03
CA LEU A 359 7.49 11.12 26.78
C LEU A 359 7.46 10.66 28.25
N ASP A 360 7.13 11.57 29.17
CA ASP A 360 6.92 11.22 30.57
C ASP A 360 5.58 10.50 30.73
N GLN A 361 4.59 10.87 29.92
CA GLN A 361 3.27 10.23 29.85
C GLN A 361 2.63 10.42 28.48
N LEU A 362 1.79 9.46 28.05
CA LEU A 362 0.99 9.64 26.84
C LEU A 362 -0.21 10.56 27.12
N PRO A 363 -0.55 11.49 26.23
CA PRO A 363 -1.76 12.29 26.36
C PRO A 363 -3.00 11.40 26.27
N LEU A 364 -3.95 11.59 27.16
CA LEU A 364 -5.21 10.83 27.20
C LEU A 364 -6.39 11.74 26.87
N ASN A 365 -7.36 11.21 26.13
CA ASN A 365 -8.64 11.87 25.91
C ASN A 365 -9.56 11.73 27.15
N ALA A 366 -10.74 12.37 27.12
CA ALA A 366 -11.72 12.34 28.21
C ALA A 366 -12.19 10.92 28.62
N ASN A 367 -11.98 9.92 27.76
CA ASN A 367 -12.35 8.52 28.01
C ASN A 367 -11.16 7.67 28.50
N GLY A 368 -10.02 8.28 28.83
CA GLY A 368 -8.83 7.58 29.29
C GLY A 368 -8.06 6.82 28.20
N LYS A 369 -8.36 7.05 26.92
CA LYS A 369 -7.62 6.47 25.78
C LYS A 369 -6.57 7.45 25.28
N VAL A 370 -5.47 6.94 24.71
CA VAL A 370 -4.42 7.76 24.11
C VAL A 370 -5.00 8.72 23.07
N ASP A 371 -4.79 10.00 23.30
CA ASP A 371 -5.13 11.06 22.34
C ASP A 371 -3.98 11.29 21.36
N ARG A 372 -4.01 10.58 20.24
CA ARG A 372 -2.96 10.68 19.23
C ARG A 372 -2.89 12.03 18.54
N LYS A 373 -3.99 12.82 18.57
CA LYS A 373 -3.97 14.18 18.00
C LYS A 373 -3.23 15.16 18.88
N ALA A 374 -3.16 14.88 20.19
CA ALA A 374 -2.42 15.65 21.17
C ALA A 374 -0.95 15.24 21.29
N LEU A 375 -0.50 14.18 20.59
CA LEU A 375 0.91 13.82 20.53
C LEU A 375 1.71 14.92 19.82
N PRO A 376 2.92 15.24 20.29
CA PRO A 376 3.74 16.28 19.69
C PRO A 376 4.12 15.93 18.24
N GLN A 377 4.25 16.96 17.40
CA GLN A 377 4.86 16.80 16.08
C GLN A 377 6.38 16.67 16.28
N ALA A 378 6.98 15.69 15.60
CA ALA A 378 8.43 15.58 15.55
C ALA A 378 9.01 16.85 14.91
N GLN A 379 9.89 17.53 15.66
CA GLN A 379 10.51 18.78 15.24
C GLN A 379 11.63 18.52 14.24
N ALA A 380 12.01 19.51 13.45
CA ALA A 380 13.17 19.40 12.57
C ALA A 380 14.43 18.96 13.32
N ALA A 381 14.59 19.39 14.60
CA ALA A 381 15.67 18.95 15.46
C ALA A 381 15.64 17.46 15.82
N ASP A 382 14.45 16.86 15.92
CA ASP A 382 14.30 15.43 16.20
C ASP A 382 14.76 14.57 15.01
N TRP A 383 14.74 15.15 13.81
CA TRP A 383 15.25 14.52 12.60
C TRP A 383 16.74 14.81 12.35
N GLN A 384 17.35 15.70 13.18
CA GLN A 384 18.79 15.98 13.10
C GLN A 384 19.59 14.82 13.72
N ARG A 385 20.74 14.58 13.14
CA ARG A 385 21.71 13.60 13.58
C ARG A 385 23.12 14.17 13.53
N GLU A 386 24.02 13.59 14.28
CA GLU A 386 25.43 13.86 14.14
C GLU A 386 25.94 13.24 12.83
N VAL A 387 26.40 14.08 11.93
CA VAL A 387 26.92 13.66 10.62
C VAL A 387 28.42 13.51 10.71
N VAL A 388 28.91 12.27 10.76
CA VAL A 388 30.35 11.99 10.65
C VAL A 388 30.71 12.04 9.17
N ALA A 389 31.66 12.92 8.80
CA ALA A 389 32.00 13.13 7.39
C ALA A 389 32.50 11.84 6.72
N PRO A 390 32.02 11.55 5.50
CA PRO A 390 32.51 10.42 4.70
C PRO A 390 34.01 10.56 4.39
N GLN A 391 34.73 9.45 4.34
CA GLN A 391 36.10 9.44 3.85
C GLN A 391 36.16 9.73 2.36
N ALA A 392 37.26 10.35 1.94
CA ALA A 392 37.49 10.64 0.52
C ALA A 392 37.52 9.36 -0.32
N GLY A 393 36.91 9.40 -1.50
CA GLY A 393 36.81 8.27 -2.42
C GLY A 393 35.40 7.67 -2.46
N ILE A 394 35.27 6.36 -2.30
CA ILE A 394 34.00 5.64 -2.45
C ILE A 394 32.93 6.14 -1.45
N GLU A 395 33.29 6.40 -0.21
CA GLU A 395 32.32 6.87 0.80
C GLU A 395 31.72 8.22 0.41
N THR A 396 32.53 9.14 -0.11
CA THR A 396 32.05 10.45 -0.58
C THR A 396 31.10 10.30 -1.77
N HIS A 397 31.40 9.40 -2.73
CA HIS A 397 30.53 9.12 -3.86
C HIS A 397 29.21 8.50 -3.41
N MET A 398 29.28 7.51 -2.51
CA MET A 398 28.08 6.89 -1.96
C MET A 398 27.21 7.89 -1.18
N ALA A 399 27.84 8.74 -0.36
CA ALA A 399 27.13 9.79 0.35
C ALA A 399 26.45 10.78 -0.61
N SER A 400 27.10 11.18 -1.69
CA SER A 400 26.52 12.04 -2.72
C SER A 400 25.30 11.37 -3.38
N ILE A 401 25.41 10.08 -3.73
CA ILE A 401 24.29 9.32 -4.29
C ILE A 401 23.12 9.26 -3.31
N TRP A 402 23.37 9.00 -2.04
CA TRP A 402 22.34 8.98 -1.00
C TRP A 402 21.70 10.34 -0.77
N GLN A 403 22.51 11.43 -0.74
CA GLN A 403 22.00 12.81 -0.67
C GLN A 403 21.03 13.10 -1.79
N ASP A 404 21.39 12.75 -3.03
CA ASP A 404 20.55 12.96 -4.20
C ASP A 404 19.26 12.14 -4.14
N VAL A 405 19.33 10.86 -3.73
CA VAL A 405 18.19 9.94 -3.67
C VAL A 405 17.27 10.29 -2.50
N LEU A 406 17.84 10.60 -1.34
CA LEU A 406 17.09 10.90 -0.12
C LEU A 406 16.71 12.38 0.00
N LYS A 407 17.18 13.25 -0.93
CA LYS A 407 16.98 14.70 -0.89
C LYS A 407 17.44 15.31 0.45
N LEU A 408 18.60 14.87 0.92
CA LEU A 408 19.21 15.33 2.16
C LEU A 408 20.42 16.22 1.89
N ASP A 409 20.62 17.23 2.72
CA ASP A 409 21.76 18.15 2.61
C ASP A 409 23.09 17.46 2.96
N ALA A 410 23.07 16.45 3.83
CA ALA A 410 24.25 15.73 4.26
C ALA A 410 23.94 14.26 4.55
N VAL A 411 24.91 13.37 4.25
CA VAL A 411 24.91 11.95 4.63
C VAL A 411 26.27 11.61 5.22
N GLY A 412 26.26 11.02 6.41
CA GLY A 412 27.46 10.60 7.13
C GLY A 412 27.87 9.16 6.82
N ARG A 413 29.11 8.82 7.16
CA ARG A 413 29.67 7.48 6.93
C ARG A 413 29.01 6.38 7.78
N ASP A 414 28.50 6.76 8.97
CA ASP A 414 27.88 5.83 9.92
C ASP A 414 26.35 5.83 9.82
N ASP A 415 25.81 6.56 8.86
CA ASP A 415 24.37 6.64 8.65
C ASP A 415 23.80 5.32 8.10
N ASN A 416 22.64 4.95 8.60
CA ASN A 416 21.85 3.86 8.06
C ASN A 416 20.85 4.39 7.02
N PHE A 417 20.90 3.86 5.81
CA PHE A 417 20.04 4.28 4.70
C PHE A 417 18.55 4.29 5.05
N PHE A 418 18.09 3.25 5.74
CA PHE A 418 16.68 3.11 6.11
C PHE A 418 16.28 4.07 7.24
N GLU A 419 17.21 4.35 8.17
CA GLU A 419 17.00 5.33 9.25
C GLU A 419 16.99 6.77 8.73
N LEU A 420 17.64 7.02 7.61
CA LEU A 420 17.51 8.26 6.86
C LEU A 420 16.18 8.39 6.10
N GLY A 421 15.32 7.39 6.22
CA GLY A 421 14.05 7.29 5.54
C GLY A 421 14.12 6.62 4.18
N GLY A 422 15.26 6.04 3.84
CA GLY A 422 15.39 5.15 2.71
C GLY A 422 14.40 3.99 2.80
N HIS A 423 14.01 3.45 1.69
CA HIS A 423 13.14 2.27 1.59
C HIS A 423 13.44 1.51 0.30
N SER A 424 12.82 0.36 0.13
CA SER A 424 13.11 -0.56 -0.99
C SER A 424 13.09 0.13 -2.36
N LEU A 425 12.17 1.08 -2.58
CA LEU A 425 12.11 1.88 -3.81
C LEU A 425 13.37 2.74 -4.00
N LEU A 426 13.86 3.38 -2.91
CA LEU A 426 15.04 4.24 -2.95
C LEU A 426 16.35 3.44 -2.99
N VAL A 427 16.38 2.21 -2.41
CA VAL A 427 17.54 1.31 -2.55
C VAL A 427 17.80 0.99 -4.01
N ALA A 428 16.74 0.71 -4.79
CA ALA A 428 16.89 0.43 -6.21
C ALA A 428 17.46 1.63 -6.98
N GLN A 429 17.04 2.86 -6.62
CA GLN A 429 17.63 4.08 -7.19
C GLN A 429 19.12 4.24 -6.84
N VAL A 430 19.49 3.96 -5.59
CA VAL A 430 20.90 3.97 -5.17
C VAL A 430 21.71 2.99 -6.01
N VAL A 431 21.24 1.73 -6.13
CA VAL A 431 21.92 0.70 -6.92
C VAL A 431 22.06 1.12 -8.39
N SER A 432 21.00 1.68 -8.98
CA SER A 432 21.04 2.17 -10.36
C SER A 432 22.07 3.28 -10.54
N ARG A 433 22.13 4.26 -9.63
CA ARG A 433 23.10 5.37 -9.70
C ARG A 433 24.53 4.91 -9.43
N VAL A 434 24.73 3.95 -8.51
CA VAL A 434 26.03 3.33 -8.25
C VAL A 434 26.57 2.69 -9.53
N ARG A 435 25.75 1.88 -10.22
CA ARG A 435 26.12 1.27 -11.51
C ARG A 435 26.50 2.30 -12.56
N GLN A 436 25.71 3.38 -12.67
CA GLN A 436 25.94 4.43 -13.67
C GLN A 436 27.19 5.27 -13.38
N GLN A 437 27.47 5.58 -12.12
CA GLN A 437 28.52 6.52 -11.74
C GLN A 437 29.87 5.86 -11.41
N LEU A 438 29.82 4.61 -10.93
CA LEU A 438 31.02 3.87 -10.53
C LEU A 438 31.39 2.73 -11.51
N ASP A 439 30.59 2.53 -12.58
CA ASP A 439 30.80 1.48 -13.59
C ASP A 439 30.99 0.09 -12.98
N ILE A 440 30.13 -0.24 -12.00
CA ILE A 440 30.15 -1.51 -11.23
C ILE A 440 28.86 -2.26 -11.53
N GLU A 441 28.95 -3.57 -11.80
CA GLU A 441 27.77 -4.45 -11.97
C GLU A 441 27.17 -4.91 -10.64
#